data_ed8b1ea915c5dcb1c7c63e13d14f0225
#
_entry.id   ed8b1ea915c5dcb1c7c63e13d14f0225
#
_cell.length_a   1.000
_cell.length_b   1.000
_cell.length_c   1.000
_cell.angle_alpha   90.00
_cell.angle_beta   90.00
_cell.angle_gamma   90.00
#
_symmetry.space_group_name_H-M   'P 1'
#
loop_
_entity.id
_entity.type
_entity.pdbx_description
1 polymer ?
#
loop_
_entity_poly.entity_id
_entity_poly.type
_entity_poly.pdbx_seq_one_letter_code
_entity_poly.pdbx_strand_id
1 'polypeptide(L)'
;PLPETERPASRAWLAVVKRSGELTELDRLIARQAAIAVALELMRERAVRETERRLAGDVLADALSGRLDDEEVRGRLRPFGVGAEAAVLVFELDDPGRAAAELEAALAAEGVTALVASTTAARRELLCAVIDGGAGDPVELARAARSALARDGNRVRAAASRPAAAGAVHRSFHEARCALEATSLANGDAPEVASHRDLGAFTLLLALQDDEALRLYAESLLSPIDETDGEYGGELLRSLEAFIEQNGQWERAARELYCHRHTLRYRIRRVEELTGRDLSRAHDRIELWLALRARELVA
;
A
#
# COMPACT_ATOMS: atom_id res chain seq x y z
N PRO A 1 -30.79 15.92 15.10
CA PRO A 1 -29.74 14.92 15.05
C PRO A 1 -30.36 13.57 14.79
N LEU A 2 -29.79 12.83 13.82
CA LEU A 2 -30.16 11.45 13.54
C LEU A 2 -29.54 10.53 14.61
N PRO A 3 -30.18 9.39 14.96
CA PRO A 3 -29.67 8.51 16.03
C PRO A 3 -28.23 8.07 15.75
N GLU A 4 -27.42 8.10 16.80
CA GLU A 4 -25.99 7.80 16.74
C GLU A 4 -25.74 6.34 16.34
N THR A 5 -25.00 6.13 15.26
CA THR A 5 -24.21 4.93 15.06
C THR A 5 -22.81 5.19 15.59
N GLU A 6 -22.20 4.22 16.24
CA GLU A 6 -21.01 4.28 17.11
C GLU A 6 -19.68 4.80 16.53
N ARG A 7 -19.71 5.64 15.49
CA ARG A 7 -18.49 6.33 14.97
C ARG A 7 -18.79 7.80 14.64
N PRO A 8 -18.04 8.76 15.20
CA PRO A 8 -18.35 10.20 15.12
C PRO A 8 -18.07 10.86 13.76
N ALA A 9 -17.84 10.13 12.68
CA ALA A 9 -17.28 10.68 11.43
C ALA A 9 -18.29 11.13 10.37
N SER A 10 -19.61 10.93 10.53
CA SER A 10 -20.59 11.48 9.56
C SER A 10 -21.92 11.79 10.22
N ARG A 11 -22.03 12.96 10.81
CA ARG A 11 -23.32 13.49 11.24
C ARG A 11 -24.04 14.04 10.01
N ALA A 12 -25.14 13.40 9.63
CA ALA A 12 -26.04 13.94 8.63
C ALA A 12 -27.08 14.85 9.32
N TRP A 13 -27.40 15.96 8.69
CA TRP A 13 -28.38 16.92 9.21
C TRP A 13 -29.52 17.05 8.21
N LEU A 14 -30.77 16.92 8.68
CA LEU A 14 -31.96 17.28 7.93
C LEU A 14 -32.46 18.62 8.44
N ALA A 15 -32.43 19.64 7.60
CA ALA A 15 -32.98 20.96 7.91
C ALA A 15 -34.36 21.11 7.28
N VAL A 16 -35.35 21.49 8.06
CA VAL A 16 -36.70 21.81 7.62
C VAL A 16 -36.91 23.30 7.74
N VAL A 17 -37.21 23.95 6.63
CA VAL A 17 -37.45 25.42 6.59
C VAL A 17 -38.89 25.68 6.15
N LYS A 18 -39.61 26.44 6.95
CA LYS A 18 -40.99 26.93 6.65
C LYS A 18 -40.92 28.34 6.13
N ARG A 19 -41.61 28.62 5.04
CA ARG A 19 -41.60 29.94 4.39
C ARG A 19 -42.31 31.03 5.21
N SER A 20 -43.28 30.67 6.06
CA SER A 20 -44.04 31.63 6.91
C SER A 20 -44.63 30.91 8.11
N GLY A 21 -44.64 31.58 9.28
CA GLY A 21 -45.23 31.09 10.53
C GLY A 21 -44.29 30.15 11.32
N GLU A 22 -44.68 29.78 12.53
CA GLU A 22 -43.96 28.86 13.40
C GLU A 22 -44.18 27.40 12.98
N LEU A 23 -43.21 26.51 13.32
CA LEU A 23 -43.31 25.07 13.10
C LEU A 23 -44.38 24.49 14.05
N THR A 24 -45.42 23.90 13.48
CA THR A 24 -46.50 23.20 14.20
C THR A 24 -46.01 21.84 14.70
N GLU A 25 -46.78 21.20 15.61
CA GLU A 25 -46.49 19.81 16.03
C GLU A 25 -46.57 18.82 14.88
N LEU A 26 -47.47 19.06 13.91
CA LEU A 26 -47.52 18.25 12.69
C LEU A 26 -46.25 18.39 11.82
N ASP A 27 -45.75 19.64 11.66
CA ASP A 27 -44.50 19.87 10.91
C ASP A 27 -43.32 19.13 11.56
N ARG A 28 -43.26 19.15 12.89
CA ARG A 28 -42.24 18.44 13.67
C ARG A 28 -42.35 16.92 13.55
N LEU A 29 -43.60 16.40 13.55
CA LEU A 29 -43.83 14.94 13.33
C LEU A 29 -43.39 14.53 11.94
N ILE A 30 -43.77 15.28 10.91
CA ILE A 30 -43.36 15.04 9.52
C ILE A 30 -41.81 15.07 9.40
N ALA A 31 -41.16 16.06 10.02
CA ALA A 31 -39.70 16.15 9.99
C ALA A 31 -39.02 14.96 10.66
N ARG A 32 -39.58 14.43 11.77
CA ARG A 32 -39.06 13.22 12.42
C ARG A 32 -39.23 11.98 11.54
N GLN A 33 -40.39 11.81 10.91
CA GLN A 33 -40.61 10.68 10.00
C GLN A 33 -39.69 10.75 8.78
N ALA A 34 -39.52 11.94 8.20
CA ALA A 34 -38.58 12.15 7.10
C ALA A 34 -37.12 11.85 7.54
N ALA A 35 -36.72 12.26 8.74
CA ALA A 35 -35.39 11.98 9.27
C ALA A 35 -35.15 10.47 9.43
N ILE A 36 -36.15 9.73 9.91
CA ILE A 36 -36.08 8.25 10.03
C ILE A 36 -35.96 7.60 8.64
N ALA A 37 -36.78 8.01 7.67
CA ALA A 37 -36.74 7.46 6.32
C ALA A 37 -35.36 7.73 5.65
N VAL A 38 -34.84 8.94 5.75
CA VAL A 38 -33.51 9.29 5.25
C VAL A 38 -32.41 8.49 5.97
N ALA A 39 -32.50 8.34 7.30
CA ALA A 39 -31.54 7.56 8.07
C ALA A 39 -31.52 6.09 7.63
N LEU A 40 -32.68 5.47 7.41
CA LEU A 40 -32.81 4.09 6.93
C LEU A 40 -32.20 3.93 5.53
N GLU A 41 -32.46 4.89 4.61
CA GLU A 41 -31.87 4.81 3.28
C GLU A 41 -30.35 4.98 3.29
N LEU A 42 -29.82 5.91 4.11
CA LEU A 42 -28.39 6.05 4.31
C LEU A 42 -27.75 4.80 4.94
N MET A 43 -28.43 4.14 5.89
CA MET A 43 -27.97 2.88 6.46
C MET A 43 -27.96 1.76 5.41
N ARG A 44 -29.01 1.66 4.60
CA ARG A 44 -29.10 0.71 3.50
C ARG A 44 -27.98 0.90 2.48
N GLU A 45 -27.77 2.13 2.01
CA GLU A 45 -26.69 2.44 1.07
C GLU A 45 -25.31 2.08 1.65
N ARG A 46 -25.10 2.36 2.96
CA ARG A 46 -23.84 1.98 3.64
C ARG A 46 -23.65 0.46 3.68
N ALA A 47 -24.69 -0.28 4.04
CA ALA A 47 -24.64 -1.75 4.08
C ALA A 47 -24.35 -2.36 2.72
N VAL A 48 -24.95 -1.83 1.65
CA VAL A 48 -24.68 -2.26 0.28
C VAL A 48 -23.22 -1.99 -0.07
N ARG A 49 -22.75 -0.75 0.10
CA ARG A 49 -21.36 -0.37 -0.20
C ARG A 49 -20.33 -1.19 0.61
N GLU A 50 -20.62 -1.46 1.88
CA GLU A 50 -19.73 -2.29 2.71
C GLU A 50 -19.66 -3.73 2.18
N THR A 51 -20.79 -4.27 1.72
CA THR A 51 -20.84 -5.61 1.10
C THR A 51 -20.06 -5.63 -0.23
N GLU A 52 -20.27 -4.60 -1.07
CA GLU A 52 -19.54 -4.45 -2.34
C GLU A 52 -18.04 -4.35 -2.12
N ARG A 53 -17.58 -3.56 -1.12
CA ARG A 53 -16.16 -3.45 -0.77
C ARG A 53 -15.57 -4.77 -0.28
N ARG A 54 -16.32 -5.53 0.53
CA ARG A 54 -15.86 -6.83 0.99
C ARG A 54 -15.69 -7.80 -0.18
N LEU A 55 -16.67 -7.84 -1.10
CA LEU A 55 -16.57 -8.65 -2.32
C LEU A 55 -15.40 -8.19 -3.21
N ALA A 56 -15.20 -6.88 -3.36
CA ALA A 56 -14.05 -6.33 -4.08
C ALA A 56 -12.72 -6.74 -3.42
N GLY A 57 -12.66 -6.73 -2.08
CA GLY A 57 -11.50 -7.20 -1.31
C GLY A 57 -11.19 -8.67 -1.55
N ASP A 58 -12.21 -9.53 -1.53
CA ASP A 58 -12.05 -10.96 -1.79
C ASP A 58 -11.55 -11.20 -3.23
N VAL A 59 -12.13 -10.51 -4.23
CA VAL A 59 -11.68 -10.58 -5.63
C VAL A 59 -10.23 -10.11 -5.79
N LEU A 60 -9.89 -9.00 -5.15
CA LEU A 60 -8.52 -8.47 -5.19
C LEU A 60 -7.54 -9.46 -4.56
N ALA A 61 -7.83 -9.95 -3.35
CA ALA A 61 -6.98 -10.91 -2.64
C ALA A 61 -6.73 -12.17 -3.47
N ASP A 62 -7.78 -12.71 -4.09
CA ASP A 62 -7.68 -13.87 -4.98
C ASP A 62 -6.81 -13.57 -6.21
N ALA A 63 -7.05 -12.43 -6.88
CA ALA A 63 -6.30 -12.02 -8.07
C ALA A 63 -4.81 -11.77 -7.78
N LEU A 64 -4.49 -11.24 -6.58
CA LEU A 64 -3.12 -10.96 -6.15
C LEU A 64 -2.41 -12.19 -5.57
N SER A 65 -3.13 -13.26 -5.22
CA SER A 65 -2.56 -14.45 -4.59
C SER A 65 -1.63 -15.25 -5.52
N GLY A 66 -1.70 -15.05 -6.83
CA GLY A 66 -0.98 -15.85 -7.83
C GLY A 66 -1.43 -17.31 -7.92
N ARG A 67 -2.54 -17.69 -7.24
CA ARG A 67 -3.05 -19.09 -7.20
C ARG A 67 -4.01 -19.40 -8.34
N LEU A 68 -4.64 -18.38 -8.90
CA LEU A 68 -5.59 -18.49 -9.99
C LEU A 68 -4.84 -18.47 -11.32
N ASP A 69 -5.40 -19.15 -12.32
CA ASP A 69 -4.89 -19.02 -13.67
C ASP A 69 -5.27 -17.66 -14.30
N ASP A 70 -4.57 -17.30 -15.38
CA ASP A 70 -4.73 -16.01 -16.05
C ASP A 70 -6.15 -15.76 -16.58
N GLU A 71 -6.90 -16.82 -16.92
CA GLU A 71 -8.27 -16.71 -17.45
C GLU A 71 -9.28 -16.48 -16.32
N GLU A 72 -9.11 -17.17 -15.20
CA GLU A 72 -9.91 -16.98 -14.00
C GLU A 72 -9.74 -15.56 -13.45
N VAL A 73 -8.49 -15.07 -13.37
CA VAL A 73 -8.20 -13.69 -12.93
C VAL A 73 -8.89 -12.68 -13.83
N ARG A 74 -8.77 -12.82 -15.15
CA ARG A 74 -9.46 -11.94 -16.12
C ARG A 74 -10.98 -11.98 -15.96
N GLY A 75 -11.54 -13.18 -15.79
CA GLY A 75 -12.98 -13.35 -15.57
C GLY A 75 -13.48 -12.60 -14.34
N ARG A 76 -12.72 -12.61 -13.25
CA ARG A 76 -13.06 -11.92 -12.00
C ARG A 76 -12.89 -10.40 -12.07
N LEU A 77 -11.93 -9.91 -12.85
CA LEU A 77 -11.67 -8.47 -13.01
C LEU A 77 -12.63 -7.78 -14.00
N ARG A 78 -13.18 -8.54 -14.96
CA ARG A 78 -14.07 -8.01 -16.00
C ARG A 78 -15.28 -7.23 -15.49
N PRO A 79 -15.99 -7.64 -14.41
CA PRO A 79 -17.11 -6.87 -13.86
C PRO A 79 -16.73 -5.47 -13.36
N PHE A 80 -15.44 -5.24 -13.07
CA PHE A 80 -14.89 -3.97 -12.62
C PHE A 80 -14.34 -3.10 -13.77
N GLY A 81 -14.67 -3.44 -15.03
CA GLY A 81 -14.28 -2.68 -16.20
C GLY A 81 -12.86 -2.94 -16.69
N VAL A 82 -12.17 -3.96 -16.19
CA VAL A 82 -10.82 -4.33 -16.63
C VAL A 82 -10.91 -5.25 -17.83
N GLY A 83 -10.24 -4.87 -18.93
CA GLY A 83 -10.22 -5.60 -20.19
C GLY A 83 -9.08 -6.63 -20.30
N ALA A 84 -8.37 -6.60 -21.44
CA ALA A 84 -7.28 -7.52 -21.72
C ALA A 84 -5.99 -7.18 -20.94
N GLU A 85 -5.77 -5.91 -20.68
CA GLU A 85 -4.65 -5.37 -19.94
C GLU A 85 -5.12 -4.67 -18.67
N ALA A 86 -4.28 -4.70 -17.63
CA ALA A 86 -4.52 -4.06 -16.36
C ALA A 86 -3.27 -3.31 -15.88
N ALA A 87 -3.47 -2.25 -15.11
CA ALA A 87 -2.44 -1.64 -14.29
C ALA A 87 -2.90 -1.60 -12.82
N VAL A 88 -1.93 -1.60 -11.92
CA VAL A 88 -2.17 -1.55 -10.47
C VAL A 88 -1.60 -0.27 -9.91
N LEU A 89 -2.45 0.45 -9.19
CA LEU A 89 -2.08 1.62 -8.39
C LEU A 89 -2.05 1.19 -6.92
N VAL A 90 -1.00 1.55 -6.20
CA VAL A 90 -0.83 1.21 -4.78
C VAL A 90 -0.62 2.48 -3.98
N PHE A 91 -1.33 2.60 -2.87
CA PHE A 91 -1.26 3.74 -1.98
C PHE A 91 -0.98 3.27 -0.55
N GLU A 92 -0.01 3.88 0.10
CA GLU A 92 0.26 3.74 1.53
C GLU A 92 -0.20 5.00 2.24
N LEU A 93 -1.09 4.82 3.22
CA LEU A 93 -1.69 5.87 4.04
C LEU A 93 -2.19 5.30 5.37
N ASP A 94 -2.50 6.18 6.33
CA ASP A 94 -2.81 5.76 7.71
C ASP A 94 -4.14 5.00 7.87
N ASP A 95 -5.16 5.26 7.04
CA ASP A 95 -6.49 4.60 7.09
C ASP A 95 -6.97 4.21 5.68
N PRO A 96 -6.47 3.10 5.13
CA PRO A 96 -6.83 2.64 3.78
C PRO A 96 -8.32 2.33 3.61
N GLY A 97 -8.95 1.79 4.65
CA GLY A 97 -10.37 1.42 4.59
C GLY A 97 -11.29 2.63 4.42
N ARG A 98 -10.96 3.76 5.06
CA ARG A 98 -11.71 5.01 4.90
C ARG A 98 -11.45 5.66 3.55
N ALA A 99 -10.22 5.60 3.07
CA ALA A 99 -9.78 6.25 1.84
C ALA A 99 -10.29 5.56 0.57
N ALA A 100 -10.79 4.32 0.64
CA ALA A 100 -11.24 3.57 -0.53
C ALA A 100 -12.32 4.31 -1.34
N ALA A 101 -13.32 4.90 -0.67
CA ALA A 101 -14.38 5.66 -1.36
C ALA A 101 -13.85 6.96 -2.00
N GLU A 102 -12.85 7.58 -1.38
CA GLU A 102 -12.22 8.80 -1.92
C GLU A 102 -11.37 8.46 -3.15
N LEU A 103 -10.70 7.31 -3.13
CA LEU A 103 -9.95 6.79 -4.28
C LEU A 103 -10.87 6.46 -5.46
N GLU A 104 -11.98 5.73 -5.20
CA GLU A 104 -12.99 5.44 -6.21
C GLU A 104 -13.54 6.73 -6.84
N ALA A 105 -13.89 7.73 -6.01
CA ALA A 105 -14.41 9.01 -6.50
C ALA A 105 -13.36 9.79 -7.30
N ALA A 106 -12.10 9.75 -6.89
CA ALA A 106 -11.01 10.42 -7.60
C ALA A 106 -10.76 9.79 -8.98
N LEU A 107 -10.74 8.45 -9.08
CA LEU A 107 -10.59 7.75 -10.35
C LEU A 107 -11.83 7.94 -11.26
N ALA A 108 -13.03 7.92 -10.70
CA ALA A 108 -14.25 8.18 -11.44
C ALA A 108 -14.31 9.63 -12.01
N ALA A 109 -13.73 10.61 -11.32
CA ALA A 109 -13.60 11.98 -11.83
C ALA A 109 -12.69 12.07 -13.06
N GLU A 110 -11.72 11.16 -13.19
CA GLU A 110 -10.88 10.99 -14.38
C GLU A 110 -11.53 10.06 -15.44
N GLY A 111 -12.77 9.64 -15.21
CA GLY A 111 -13.51 8.73 -16.11
C GLY A 111 -13.06 7.27 -16.05
N VAL A 112 -12.37 6.87 -14.99
CA VAL A 112 -11.80 5.53 -14.84
C VAL A 112 -12.61 4.72 -13.84
N THR A 113 -13.05 3.52 -14.26
CA THR A 113 -13.62 2.50 -13.38
C THR A 113 -12.46 1.64 -12.83
N ALA A 114 -12.52 1.29 -11.55
CA ALA A 114 -11.48 0.53 -10.90
C ALA A 114 -12.04 -0.48 -9.89
N LEU A 115 -11.34 -1.59 -9.70
CA LEU A 115 -11.50 -2.44 -8.53
C LEU A 115 -10.66 -1.86 -7.40
N VAL A 116 -11.29 -1.28 -6.39
CA VAL A 116 -10.61 -0.65 -5.25
C VAL A 116 -10.84 -1.47 -3.98
N ALA A 117 -9.76 -1.89 -3.34
CA ALA A 117 -9.81 -2.57 -2.05
C ALA A 117 -8.49 -2.41 -1.29
N SER A 118 -8.53 -2.60 0.04
CA SER A 118 -7.32 -2.72 0.84
C SER A 118 -6.80 -4.16 0.82
N THR A 119 -5.48 -4.30 0.90
CA THR A 119 -4.78 -5.58 1.03
C THR A 119 -3.63 -5.44 2.02
N THR A 120 -3.26 -6.54 2.66
CA THR A 120 -2.10 -6.55 3.56
C THR A 120 -0.90 -7.16 2.84
N ALA A 121 0.19 -6.41 2.77
CA ALA A 121 1.45 -6.89 2.26
C ALA A 121 2.60 -6.39 3.14
N ALA A 122 3.56 -7.26 3.45
CA ALA A 122 4.70 -6.95 4.33
C ALA A 122 4.28 -6.30 5.66
N ARG A 123 3.21 -6.82 6.29
CA ARG A 123 2.61 -6.31 7.54
C ARG A 123 2.07 -4.89 7.48
N ARG A 124 1.94 -4.32 6.28
CA ARG A 124 1.33 -3.00 6.04
C ARG A 124 0.03 -3.17 5.30
N GLU A 125 -0.96 -2.39 5.69
CA GLU A 125 -2.20 -2.30 4.95
C GLU A 125 -2.03 -1.27 3.84
N LEU A 126 -2.27 -1.70 2.60
CA LEU A 126 -2.15 -0.90 1.39
C LEU A 126 -3.53 -0.76 0.74
N LEU A 127 -3.82 0.41 0.22
CA LEU A 127 -4.98 0.62 -0.63
C LEU A 127 -4.57 0.42 -2.09
N CYS A 128 -5.28 -0.46 -2.79
CA CYS A 128 -4.99 -0.83 -4.16
C CYS A 128 -6.14 -0.50 -5.09
N ALA A 129 -5.83 -0.07 -6.31
CA ALA A 129 -6.78 0.05 -7.40
C ALA A 129 -6.26 -0.72 -8.61
N VAL A 130 -7.07 -1.65 -9.13
CA VAL A 130 -6.82 -2.30 -10.43
C VAL A 130 -7.66 -1.58 -11.47
N ILE A 131 -7.01 -1.03 -12.48
CA ILE A 131 -7.62 -0.27 -13.56
C ILE A 131 -7.40 -0.96 -14.91
N ASP A 132 -8.23 -0.64 -15.90
CA ASP A 132 -7.99 -1.07 -17.28
C ASP A 132 -6.69 -0.45 -17.81
N GLY A 133 -5.89 -1.26 -18.51
CA GLY A 133 -4.59 -0.82 -19.04
C GLY A 133 -4.70 0.28 -20.12
N GLY A 134 -5.86 0.41 -20.75
CA GLY A 134 -6.17 1.44 -21.74
C GLY A 134 -6.80 2.72 -21.16
N ALA A 135 -7.03 2.78 -19.83
CA ALA A 135 -7.73 3.91 -19.20
C ALA A 135 -6.92 5.21 -19.17
N GLY A 136 -5.61 5.16 -19.44
CA GLY A 136 -4.72 6.33 -19.42
C GLY A 136 -3.33 5.97 -18.88
N ASP A 137 -2.49 6.98 -18.65
CA ASP A 137 -1.19 6.77 -17.99
C ASP A 137 -1.40 6.46 -16.50
N PRO A 138 -1.03 5.25 -16.03
CA PRO A 138 -1.22 4.86 -14.63
C PRO A 138 -0.52 5.78 -13.64
N VAL A 139 0.63 6.38 -14.01
CA VAL A 139 1.37 7.31 -13.15
C VAL A 139 0.61 8.61 -12.97
N GLU A 140 0.01 9.15 -14.03
CA GLU A 140 -0.80 10.36 -13.97
C GLU A 140 -2.10 10.13 -13.18
N LEU A 141 -2.76 8.99 -13.39
CA LEU A 141 -3.95 8.61 -12.62
C LEU A 141 -3.63 8.43 -11.13
N ALA A 142 -2.51 7.79 -10.81
CA ALA A 142 -2.05 7.67 -9.42
C ALA A 142 -1.70 9.03 -8.80
N ARG A 143 -1.16 9.98 -9.58
CA ARG A 143 -0.86 11.35 -9.13
C ARG A 143 -2.13 12.13 -8.81
N ALA A 144 -3.13 12.07 -9.69
CA ALA A 144 -4.44 12.71 -9.47
C ALA A 144 -5.12 12.14 -8.21
N ALA A 145 -5.15 10.81 -8.10
CA ALA A 145 -5.72 10.13 -6.94
C ALA A 145 -4.97 10.45 -5.64
N ARG A 146 -3.63 10.42 -5.64
CA ARG A 146 -2.81 10.82 -4.48
C ARG A 146 -3.12 12.26 -4.03
N SER A 147 -3.23 13.18 -4.99
CA SER A 147 -3.55 14.58 -4.69
C SER A 147 -4.93 14.73 -4.03
N ALA A 148 -5.91 13.91 -4.43
CA ALA A 148 -7.22 13.87 -3.80
C ALA A 148 -7.16 13.32 -2.37
N LEU A 149 -6.45 12.22 -2.15
CA LEU A 149 -6.31 11.56 -0.84
C LEU A 149 -5.47 12.37 0.18
N ALA A 150 -4.56 13.21 -0.29
CA ALA A 150 -3.70 14.04 0.56
C ALA A 150 -4.35 15.36 1.04
N ARG A 151 -5.61 15.67 0.66
CA ARG A 151 -6.28 16.96 0.94
C ARG A 151 -6.42 17.29 2.42
N ASP A 152 -6.56 16.29 3.27
CA ASP A 152 -6.74 16.46 4.72
C ASP A 152 -5.41 16.46 5.50
N GLY A 153 -4.29 16.68 4.83
CA GLY A 153 -2.96 16.66 5.46
C GLY A 153 -2.40 15.26 5.71
N ASN A 154 -3.05 14.22 5.20
CA ASN A 154 -2.58 12.84 5.28
C ASN A 154 -1.31 12.66 4.47
N ARG A 155 -0.35 11.92 5.02
CA ARG A 155 0.80 11.45 4.26
C ARG A 155 0.35 10.32 3.34
N VAL A 156 0.43 10.54 2.04
CA VAL A 156 0.09 9.55 1.02
C VAL A 156 1.30 9.28 0.15
N ARG A 157 1.78 8.04 0.15
CA ARG A 157 2.76 7.54 -0.82
C ARG A 157 1.99 6.76 -1.88
N ALA A 158 2.41 6.87 -3.12
CA ALA A 158 1.74 6.23 -4.23
C ALA A 158 2.74 5.61 -5.20
N ALA A 159 2.33 4.50 -5.80
CA ALA A 159 3.06 3.86 -6.88
C ALA A 159 2.12 3.32 -7.95
N ALA A 160 2.63 3.19 -9.17
CA ALA A 160 1.89 2.64 -10.29
C ALA A 160 2.74 1.61 -11.05
N SER A 161 2.13 0.49 -11.42
CA SER A 161 2.72 -0.45 -12.37
C SER A 161 2.56 0.05 -13.80
N ARG A 162 3.32 -0.52 -14.72
CA ARG A 162 2.99 -0.44 -16.15
C ARG A 162 1.78 -1.30 -16.47
N PRO A 163 1.04 -0.99 -17.55
CA PRO A 163 0.01 -1.88 -18.09
C PRO A 163 0.63 -3.22 -18.49
N ALA A 164 -0.06 -4.32 -18.15
CA ALA A 164 0.33 -5.68 -18.50
C ALA A 164 -0.93 -6.55 -18.67
N ALA A 165 -0.78 -7.78 -19.14
CA ALA A 165 -1.91 -8.70 -19.27
C ALA A 165 -2.71 -8.82 -17.97
N ALA A 166 -4.02 -8.66 -18.01
CA ALA A 166 -4.88 -8.63 -16.82
C ALA A 166 -4.79 -9.92 -15.98
N GLY A 167 -4.50 -11.09 -16.62
CA GLY A 167 -4.23 -12.33 -15.90
C GLY A 167 -2.98 -12.27 -15.01
N ALA A 168 -2.03 -11.41 -15.35
CA ALA A 168 -0.78 -11.25 -14.60
C ALA A 168 -0.82 -10.10 -13.58
N VAL A 169 -2.01 -9.70 -13.11
CA VAL A 169 -2.19 -8.54 -12.20
C VAL A 169 -1.37 -8.68 -10.89
N HIS A 170 -1.12 -9.90 -10.41
CA HIS A 170 -0.25 -10.16 -9.27
C HIS A 170 1.17 -9.62 -9.49
N ARG A 171 1.71 -9.76 -10.72
CA ARG A 171 3.03 -9.21 -11.09
C ARG A 171 3.00 -7.68 -11.14
N SER A 172 1.92 -7.10 -11.68
CA SER A 172 1.72 -5.65 -11.68
C SER A 172 1.65 -5.08 -10.27
N PHE A 173 0.98 -5.79 -9.34
CA PHE A 173 0.98 -5.43 -7.92
C PHE A 173 2.38 -5.48 -7.32
N HIS A 174 3.14 -6.56 -7.54
CA HIS A 174 4.52 -6.66 -7.08
C HIS A 174 5.39 -5.52 -7.63
N GLU A 175 5.25 -5.19 -8.92
CA GLU A 175 5.98 -4.09 -9.55
C GLU A 175 5.67 -2.75 -8.86
N ALA A 176 4.40 -2.41 -8.66
CA ALA A 176 3.99 -1.17 -7.99
C ALA A 176 4.46 -1.14 -6.53
N ARG A 177 4.34 -2.25 -5.79
CA ARG A 177 4.80 -2.36 -4.41
C ARG A 177 6.32 -2.17 -4.31
N CYS A 178 7.09 -2.82 -5.16
CA CYS A 178 8.54 -2.65 -5.19
C CYS A 178 8.95 -1.20 -5.54
N ALA A 179 8.22 -0.54 -6.45
CA ALA A 179 8.45 0.87 -6.75
C ALA A 179 8.18 1.75 -5.52
N LEU A 180 7.10 1.46 -4.77
CA LEU A 180 6.77 2.17 -3.54
C LEU A 180 7.87 2.02 -2.48
N GLU A 181 8.41 0.81 -2.30
CA GLU A 181 9.52 0.55 -1.36
C GLU A 181 10.82 1.20 -1.84
N ALA A 182 11.17 1.11 -3.13
CA ALA A 182 12.37 1.72 -3.67
C ALA A 182 12.45 3.22 -3.40
N THR A 183 11.31 3.92 -3.44
CA THR A 183 11.26 5.35 -3.14
C THR A 183 11.31 5.68 -1.64
N SER A 184 11.01 4.74 -0.75
CA SER A 184 11.20 4.96 0.69
C SER A 184 12.67 5.16 1.05
N LEU A 185 13.57 4.64 0.21
CA LEU A 185 15.02 4.69 0.39
C LEU A 185 15.68 5.92 -0.25
N ALA A 186 14.94 6.63 -1.11
CA ALA A 186 15.45 7.83 -1.76
C ALA A 186 15.48 9.00 -0.77
N ASN A 187 16.65 9.29 -0.21
CA ASN A 187 16.89 10.43 0.68
C ASN A 187 16.62 11.76 -0.06
N GLY A 188 15.40 12.27 0.03
CA GLY A 188 15.06 13.66 -0.28
C GLY A 188 14.49 13.97 -1.67
N ASP A 189 14.73 13.14 -2.69
CA ASP A 189 14.27 13.35 -4.08
C ASP A 189 13.30 12.25 -4.56
N ALA A 190 12.45 11.74 -3.66
CA ALA A 190 11.48 10.72 -4.02
C ALA A 190 10.41 11.32 -4.95
N PRO A 191 10.07 10.65 -6.08
CA PRO A 191 9.00 11.11 -6.96
C PRO A 191 7.66 11.10 -6.22
N GLU A 192 6.73 11.97 -6.61
CA GLU A 192 5.39 12.02 -6.03
C GLU A 192 4.63 10.71 -6.19
N VAL A 193 4.86 10.01 -7.29
CA VAL A 193 4.36 8.68 -7.59
C VAL A 193 5.52 7.84 -8.10
N ALA A 194 5.76 6.73 -7.43
CA ALA A 194 6.78 5.77 -7.83
C ALA A 194 6.31 4.92 -9.01
N SER A 195 7.23 4.48 -9.86
CA SER A 195 6.93 3.67 -11.03
C SER A 195 8.04 2.65 -11.30
N HIS A 196 7.85 1.80 -12.31
CA HIS A 196 8.88 0.87 -12.76
C HIS A 196 10.23 1.54 -13.09
N ARG A 197 10.25 2.85 -13.39
CA ARG A 197 11.49 3.59 -13.67
C ARG A 197 12.34 3.80 -12.43
N ASP A 198 11.70 3.73 -11.26
CA ASP A 198 12.33 3.97 -9.96
C ASP A 198 12.82 2.67 -9.31
N LEU A 199 12.54 1.52 -9.93
CA LEU A 199 12.83 0.19 -9.38
C LEU A 199 14.33 -0.11 -9.23
N GLY A 200 15.19 0.42 -10.12
CA GLY A 200 16.62 0.15 -10.03
C GLY A 200 16.94 -1.35 -9.87
N ALA A 201 17.69 -1.70 -8.82
CA ALA A 201 18.05 -3.08 -8.50
C ALA A 201 16.86 -3.98 -8.09
N PHE A 202 15.71 -3.41 -7.67
CA PHE A 202 14.50 -4.19 -7.39
C PHE A 202 13.96 -4.95 -8.61
N THR A 203 14.32 -4.52 -9.84
CA THR A 203 14.00 -5.28 -11.06
C THR A 203 14.53 -6.72 -11.00
N LEU A 204 15.65 -6.95 -10.34
CA LEU A 204 16.22 -8.28 -10.17
C LEU A 204 15.36 -9.16 -9.25
N LEU A 205 14.83 -8.56 -8.16
CA LEU A 205 13.93 -9.25 -7.23
C LEU A 205 12.59 -9.58 -7.90
N LEU A 206 12.06 -8.67 -8.71
CA LEU A 206 10.85 -8.90 -9.50
C LEU A 206 11.02 -10.04 -10.52
N ALA A 207 12.21 -10.23 -11.08
CA ALA A 207 12.47 -11.29 -12.02
C ALA A 207 12.37 -12.70 -11.40
N LEU A 208 12.53 -12.83 -10.10
CA LEU A 208 12.44 -14.10 -9.38
C LEU A 208 11.00 -14.62 -9.27
N GLN A 209 9.98 -13.80 -9.40
CA GLN A 209 8.54 -14.12 -9.53
C GLN A 209 7.95 -15.17 -8.55
N ASP A 210 8.73 -15.65 -7.60
CA ASP A 210 8.38 -16.72 -6.66
C ASP A 210 8.70 -16.21 -5.23
N ASP A 211 7.66 -16.02 -4.44
CA ASP A 211 7.80 -15.60 -3.03
C ASP A 211 8.64 -16.63 -2.24
N GLU A 212 8.57 -17.92 -2.61
CA GLU A 212 9.38 -18.96 -2.00
C GLU A 212 10.86 -18.81 -2.34
N ALA A 213 11.19 -18.52 -3.61
CA ALA A 213 12.57 -18.27 -4.03
C ALA A 213 13.15 -17.01 -3.37
N LEU A 214 12.35 -15.93 -3.23
CA LEU A 214 12.75 -14.73 -2.51
C LEU A 214 12.96 -15.01 -1.02
N ARG A 215 12.07 -15.78 -0.41
CA ARG A 215 12.19 -16.19 0.99
C ARG A 215 13.45 -17.01 1.22
N LEU A 216 13.67 -18.06 0.43
CA LEU A 216 14.85 -18.90 0.51
C LEU A 216 16.14 -18.10 0.32
N TYR A 217 16.14 -17.15 -0.61
CA TYR A 217 17.28 -16.26 -0.82
C TYR A 217 17.56 -15.40 0.43
N ALA A 218 16.53 -14.75 0.97
CA ALA A 218 16.66 -13.94 2.17
C ALA A 218 17.11 -14.78 3.39
N GLU A 219 16.49 -15.94 3.61
CA GLU A 219 16.85 -16.87 4.68
C GLU A 219 18.30 -17.35 4.57
N SER A 220 18.76 -17.68 3.36
CA SER A 220 20.12 -18.18 3.14
C SER A 220 21.22 -17.22 3.60
N LEU A 221 20.93 -15.92 3.63
CA LEU A 221 21.90 -14.87 4.00
C LEU A 221 21.64 -14.26 5.39
N LEU A 222 20.37 -14.18 5.81
CA LEU A 222 19.99 -13.47 7.02
C LEU A 222 19.70 -14.38 8.22
N SER A 223 19.41 -15.69 8.01
CA SER A 223 19.13 -16.62 9.13
C SER A 223 20.20 -16.66 10.20
N PRO A 224 21.52 -16.56 9.90
CA PRO A 224 22.52 -16.53 10.95
C PRO A 224 22.41 -15.32 11.89
N ILE A 225 21.82 -14.22 11.40
CA ILE A 225 21.56 -13.03 12.21
C ILE A 225 20.27 -13.24 13.02
N ASP A 226 19.22 -13.79 12.40
CA ASP A 226 17.92 -14.04 13.01
C ASP A 226 18.00 -15.09 14.15
N GLU A 227 18.92 -16.06 14.05
CA GLU A 227 19.20 -17.08 15.08
C GLU A 227 19.91 -16.50 16.32
N THR A 228 20.37 -15.25 16.25
CA THR A 228 20.94 -14.55 17.41
C THR A 228 19.80 -14.07 18.31
N ASP A 229 20.01 -14.05 19.65
CA ASP A 229 19.00 -13.69 20.66
C ASP A 229 18.14 -12.49 20.24
N GLY A 230 16.82 -12.72 20.17
CA GLY A 230 15.75 -11.95 19.51
C GLY A 230 15.90 -10.42 19.43
N GLU A 231 16.16 -9.72 20.54
CA GLU A 231 16.31 -8.25 20.53
C GLU A 231 17.65 -7.81 19.91
N TYR A 232 18.70 -8.57 20.16
CA TYR A 232 20.04 -8.27 19.64
C TYR A 232 20.13 -8.56 18.13
N GLY A 233 19.53 -9.63 17.64
CA GLY A 233 19.41 -9.90 16.20
C GLY A 233 18.73 -8.75 15.44
N GLY A 234 17.63 -8.22 15.98
CA GLY A 234 16.95 -7.05 15.43
C GLY A 234 17.81 -5.77 15.44
N GLU A 235 18.69 -5.58 16.42
CA GLU A 235 19.66 -4.47 16.43
C GLU A 235 20.76 -4.64 15.38
N LEU A 236 21.22 -5.88 15.13
CA LEU A 236 22.20 -6.18 14.09
C LEU A 236 21.63 -5.89 12.71
N LEU A 237 20.40 -6.31 12.45
CA LEU A 237 19.71 -6.06 11.17
C LEU A 237 19.52 -4.58 10.90
N ARG A 238 19.03 -3.81 11.88
CA ARG A 238 18.90 -2.35 11.76
C ARG A 238 20.26 -1.68 11.53
N SER A 239 21.33 -2.20 12.17
CA SER A 239 22.67 -1.66 11.99
C SER A 239 23.24 -1.98 10.61
N LEU A 240 22.98 -3.16 10.08
CA LEU A 240 23.33 -3.56 8.72
C LEU A 240 22.61 -2.67 7.68
N GLU A 241 21.31 -2.52 7.82
CA GLU A 241 20.50 -1.69 6.93
C GLU A 241 20.99 -0.25 6.87
N ALA A 242 21.09 0.43 8.01
CA ALA A 242 21.58 1.80 8.09
C ALA A 242 23.01 1.94 7.55
N PHE A 243 23.88 0.96 7.78
CA PHE A 243 25.25 0.99 7.26
C PHE A 243 25.29 0.90 5.73
N ILE A 244 24.48 0.02 5.14
CA ILE A 244 24.39 -0.14 3.68
C ILE A 244 23.78 1.11 3.05
N GLU A 245 22.68 1.63 3.59
CA GLU A 245 21.99 2.82 3.08
C GLU A 245 22.85 4.07 3.13
N GLN A 246 23.70 4.19 4.15
CA GLN A 246 24.68 5.26 4.23
C GLN A 246 25.97 4.95 3.45
N ASN A 247 25.94 3.99 2.50
CA ASN A 247 27.07 3.63 1.64
C ASN A 247 28.36 3.27 2.39
N GLY A 248 28.21 2.64 3.57
CA GLY A 248 29.35 2.27 4.43
C GLY A 248 29.95 3.44 5.22
N GLN A 249 29.27 4.58 5.32
CA GLN A 249 29.73 5.74 6.07
C GLN A 249 29.39 5.63 7.55
N TRP A 250 30.39 5.26 8.35
CA TRP A 250 30.27 4.97 9.78
C TRP A 250 29.62 6.08 10.60
N GLU A 251 30.01 7.34 10.36
CA GLU A 251 29.52 8.48 11.11
C GLU A 251 28.06 8.82 10.78
N ARG A 252 27.63 8.63 9.54
CA ARG A 252 26.25 8.87 9.11
C ARG A 252 25.33 7.79 9.63
N ALA A 253 25.69 6.53 9.42
CA ALA A 253 24.91 5.39 9.89
C ALA A 253 24.79 5.38 11.44
N ALA A 254 25.86 5.67 12.16
CA ALA A 254 25.83 5.76 13.63
C ALA A 254 24.91 6.89 14.13
N ARG A 255 24.89 8.04 13.43
CA ARG A 255 24.01 9.17 13.75
C ARG A 255 22.53 8.82 13.53
N GLU A 256 22.24 8.15 12.45
CA GLU A 256 20.88 7.68 12.14
C GLU A 256 20.34 6.72 13.21
N LEU A 257 21.19 5.84 13.70
CA LEU A 257 20.85 4.88 14.75
C LEU A 257 20.96 5.44 16.18
N TYR A 258 21.27 6.72 16.33
CA TYR A 258 21.50 7.34 17.64
C TYR A 258 22.50 6.58 18.51
N CYS A 259 23.53 5.98 17.91
CA CYS A 259 24.55 5.23 18.61
C CYS A 259 25.97 5.77 18.32
N HIS A 260 26.94 5.34 19.15
CA HIS A 260 28.34 5.71 18.93
C HIS A 260 28.93 4.87 17.78
N ARG A 261 29.80 5.46 16.95
CA ARG A 261 30.45 4.76 15.81
C ARG A 261 31.18 3.45 16.21
N HIS A 262 31.67 3.37 17.43
CA HIS A 262 32.30 2.13 17.92
C HIS A 262 31.28 1.01 18.17
N THR A 263 30.07 1.35 18.62
CA THR A 263 28.96 0.41 18.78
C THR A 263 28.52 -0.12 17.43
N LEU A 264 28.34 0.78 16.46
CA LEU A 264 28.01 0.37 15.10
C LEU A 264 29.10 -0.53 14.50
N ARG A 265 30.38 -0.17 14.66
CA ARG A 265 31.50 -0.98 14.16
C ARG A 265 31.55 -2.38 14.79
N TYR A 266 31.22 -2.49 16.05
CA TYR A 266 31.12 -3.78 16.74
C TYR A 266 29.97 -4.62 16.16
N ARG A 267 28.79 -4.01 15.97
CA ARG A 267 27.60 -4.68 15.40
C ARG A 267 27.86 -5.13 13.95
N ILE A 268 28.43 -4.29 13.13
CA ILE A 268 28.75 -4.62 11.73
C ILE A 268 29.78 -5.76 11.66
N ARG A 269 30.84 -5.73 12.50
CA ARG A 269 31.79 -6.85 12.57
C ARG A 269 31.08 -8.14 12.97
N ARG A 270 30.11 -8.07 13.89
CA ARG A 270 29.33 -9.24 14.28
C ARG A 270 28.48 -9.77 13.13
N VAL A 271 27.89 -8.90 12.32
CA VAL A 271 27.18 -9.28 11.09
C VAL A 271 28.14 -9.98 10.10
N GLU A 272 29.34 -9.44 9.89
CA GLU A 272 30.35 -10.05 9.02
C GLU A 272 30.75 -11.45 9.51
N GLU A 273 30.95 -11.63 10.82
CA GLU A 273 31.26 -12.92 11.43
C GLU A 273 30.14 -13.95 11.24
N LEU A 274 28.88 -13.53 11.41
CA LEU A 274 27.70 -14.40 11.30
C LEU A 274 27.41 -14.80 9.85
N THR A 275 27.51 -13.85 8.94
CA THR A 275 27.15 -14.07 7.52
C THR A 275 28.31 -14.54 6.66
N GLY A 276 29.55 -14.42 7.15
CA GLY A 276 30.74 -14.69 6.36
C GLY A 276 30.98 -13.71 5.21
N ARG A 277 30.31 -12.54 5.23
CA ARG A 277 30.42 -11.48 4.22
C ARG A 277 31.32 -10.35 4.71
N ASP A 278 32.02 -9.71 3.78
CA ASP A 278 32.90 -8.56 4.03
C ASP A 278 32.23 -7.28 3.54
N LEU A 279 31.65 -6.50 4.46
CA LEU A 279 30.92 -5.28 4.14
C LEU A 279 31.82 -4.12 3.61
N SER A 280 33.14 -4.29 3.59
CA SER A 280 34.02 -3.41 2.85
C SER A 280 33.91 -3.59 1.34
N ARG A 281 33.47 -4.78 0.87
CA ARG A 281 33.28 -5.12 -0.54
C ARG A 281 31.90 -4.68 -1.03
N ALA A 282 31.85 -4.01 -2.17
CA ALA A 282 30.60 -3.56 -2.75
C ALA A 282 29.65 -4.73 -3.10
N HIS A 283 30.20 -5.85 -3.59
CA HIS A 283 29.44 -7.05 -3.91
C HIS A 283 28.68 -7.61 -2.71
N ASP A 284 29.35 -7.79 -1.58
CA ASP A 284 28.77 -8.36 -0.37
C ASP A 284 27.70 -7.41 0.23
N ARG A 285 27.92 -6.09 0.13
CA ARG A 285 26.89 -5.11 0.49
C ARG A 285 25.65 -5.21 -0.37
N ILE A 286 25.83 -5.41 -1.69
CA ILE A 286 24.70 -5.58 -2.62
C ILE A 286 23.94 -6.86 -2.32
N GLU A 287 24.61 -7.97 -2.08
CA GLU A 287 23.95 -9.24 -1.73
C GLU A 287 23.12 -9.14 -0.46
N LEU A 288 23.69 -8.58 0.62
CA LEU A 288 22.96 -8.41 1.87
C LEU A 288 21.83 -7.37 1.76
N TRP A 289 22.01 -6.32 0.96
CA TRP A 289 20.96 -5.36 0.66
C TRP A 289 19.79 -6.03 -0.08
N LEU A 290 20.08 -6.83 -1.12
CA LEU A 290 19.07 -7.60 -1.86
C LEU A 290 18.33 -8.59 -0.94
N ALA A 291 19.03 -9.24 -0.01
CA ALA A 291 18.43 -10.16 0.95
C ALA A 291 17.48 -9.44 1.93
N LEU A 292 17.86 -8.26 2.43
CA LEU A 292 16.99 -7.43 3.27
C LEU A 292 15.71 -7.04 2.51
N ARG A 293 15.85 -6.59 1.26
CA ARG A 293 14.72 -6.20 0.42
C ARG A 293 13.84 -7.39 0.01
N ALA A 294 14.46 -8.54 -0.30
CA ALA A 294 13.70 -9.77 -0.58
C ALA A 294 12.83 -10.16 0.63
N ARG A 295 13.39 -10.09 1.84
CA ARG A 295 12.63 -10.38 3.07
C ARG A 295 11.45 -9.44 3.28
N GLU A 296 11.59 -8.15 3.02
CA GLU A 296 10.50 -7.17 3.11
C GLU A 296 9.37 -7.45 2.11
N LEU A 297 9.73 -8.00 0.93
CA LEU A 297 8.74 -8.33 -0.09
C LEU A 297 7.89 -9.56 0.27
N VAL A 298 8.42 -10.50 1.05
CA VAL A 298 7.74 -11.77 1.38
C VAL A 298 7.30 -11.89 2.84
N ALA A 299 7.58 -10.88 3.69
CA ALA A 299 7.13 -10.80 5.08
C ALA A 299 5.70 -10.29 5.17
#